data_a05c7521bfec9bbc5fba2cb1fdb381b5
#
_entry.id   a05c7521bfec9bbc5fba2cb1fdb381b5
#
_cell.length_a   1.000
_cell.length_b   1.000
_cell.length_c   1.000
_cell.angle_alpha   90.00
_cell.angle_beta   90.00
_cell.angle_gamma   90.00
#
_symmetry.space_group_name_H-M   'P 1'
#
loop_
_entity.id
_entity.type
_entity.pdbx_description
1 polymer ?
#
loop_
_entity_poly.entity_id
_entity_poly.type
_entity_poly.pdbx_seq_one_letter_code
_entity_poly.pdbx_strand_id
1 'polypeptide(L)'
;MALLFRSALVAALALAALLAGKTGVRAAEDKERSPCTEDAMLVFDASGSMAGNLNQGISTIIPRIDEVRSALAEVLPAITRFRRVGLITYGPGPYQQCNVELAFKPRPDAAGLIMQEVNALNPAGKTPLAAAVERAAEVLDYQAKPGLIVVLTDGEETCGGSPCGLGKELHAGAVQLTVHVIGFRMKNFSWTGEQSILDVKCLAEQNGGLYIDAEAKQDLIDALEKTLGCPMLSQRAWP
;
A
#
# COMPACT_ATOMS: atom_id res chain seq x y z
N MET A 1 -74.09 34.24 28.31
CA MET A 1 -73.48 33.82 26.99
C MET A 1 -72.01 34.12 26.91
N ALA A 2 -71.23 34.03 27.99
CA ALA A 2 -69.81 34.40 28.04
C ALA A 2 -68.90 33.33 28.66
N LEU A 3 -69.44 32.13 28.94
CA LEU A 3 -68.62 31.03 29.57
C LEU A 3 -68.23 29.89 28.66
N LEU A 4 -68.76 29.85 27.42
CA LEU A 4 -68.44 28.73 26.45
C LEU A 4 -67.26 29.01 25.52
N PHE A 5 -66.75 30.25 25.46
CA PHE A 5 -65.62 30.63 24.60
C PHE A 5 -64.24 30.43 25.23
N ARG A 6 -64.15 30.20 26.54
CA ARG A 6 -62.82 30.02 27.21
C ARG A 6 -62.29 28.61 27.20
N SER A 7 -63.15 27.62 27.00
CA SER A 7 -62.70 26.20 26.99
C SER A 7 -62.15 25.72 25.65
N ALA A 8 -62.48 26.42 24.55
CA ALA A 8 -61.97 26.00 23.21
C ALA A 8 -60.55 26.48 22.92
N LEU A 9 -60.08 27.53 23.60
CA LEU A 9 -58.74 28.11 23.33
C LEU A 9 -57.60 27.34 24.04
N VAL A 10 -57.89 26.66 25.15
CA VAL A 10 -56.93 25.92 25.94
C VAL A 10 -56.64 24.54 25.31
N ALA A 11 -57.61 23.92 24.62
CA ALA A 11 -57.45 22.62 23.94
C ALA A 11 -56.65 22.74 22.66
N ALA A 12 -56.63 23.88 21.97
CA ALA A 12 -55.89 24.11 20.76
C ALA A 12 -54.35 24.29 21.01
N LEU A 13 -53.95 24.81 22.15
CA LEU A 13 -52.57 25.03 22.54
C LEU A 13 -51.90 23.76 23.05
N ALA A 14 -52.62 22.78 23.55
CA ALA A 14 -52.07 21.52 24.02
C ALA A 14 -51.76 20.53 22.87
N LEU A 15 -52.39 20.64 21.71
CA LEU A 15 -52.21 19.75 20.56
C LEU A 15 -51.03 20.17 19.66
N ALA A 16 -50.62 21.44 19.72
CA ALA A 16 -49.48 21.95 18.95
C ALA A 16 -48.11 21.57 19.56
N ALA A 17 -48.05 21.18 20.83
CA ALA A 17 -46.81 20.80 21.52
C ALA A 17 -46.40 19.34 21.29
N LEU A 18 -47.30 18.50 20.76
CA LEU A 18 -47.00 17.06 20.51
C LEU A 18 -46.45 16.75 19.10
N LEU A 19 -46.40 17.75 18.21
CA LEU A 19 -45.89 17.60 16.83
C LEU A 19 -44.47 18.19 16.63
N ALA A 20 -43.80 18.62 17.70
CA ALA A 20 -42.34 18.85 17.68
C ALA A 20 -41.65 17.51 17.60
N GLY A 21 -41.87 16.84 16.47
CA GLY A 21 -41.19 15.61 16.09
C GLY A 21 -39.70 15.82 16.18
N LYS A 22 -39.06 14.96 16.94
CA LYS A 22 -37.64 14.80 17.04
C LYS A 22 -37.02 14.67 15.63
N THR A 23 -36.67 15.77 15.00
CA THR A 23 -35.66 15.78 13.95
C THR A 23 -34.35 15.53 14.66
N GLY A 24 -34.15 14.27 15.04
CA GLY A 24 -32.83 13.77 15.34
C GLY A 24 -32.04 13.88 14.05
N VAL A 25 -31.32 14.96 13.90
CA VAL A 25 -30.16 15.02 13.03
C VAL A 25 -29.25 13.88 13.55
N ARG A 26 -29.33 12.73 12.90
CA ARG A 26 -28.28 11.75 12.97
C ARG A 26 -27.04 12.48 12.42
N ALA A 27 -26.26 13.08 13.31
CA ALA A 27 -24.87 13.31 13.03
C ALA A 27 -24.35 11.93 12.58
N ALA A 28 -24.04 11.78 11.29
CA ALA A 28 -23.23 10.71 10.85
C ALA A 28 -21.99 10.82 11.73
N GLU A 29 -21.79 9.84 12.62
CA GLU A 29 -20.51 9.61 13.23
C GLU A 29 -19.57 9.38 12.06
N ASP A 30 -18.90 10.44 11.68
CA ASP A 30 -17.66 10.37 10.90
C ASP A 30 -16.69 9.65 11.85
N LYS A 31 -16.78 8.33 11.85
CA LYS A 31 -15.86 7.46 12.55
C LYS A 31 -14.54 7.75 11.86
N GLU A 32 -13.77 8.64 12.48
CA GLU A 32 -12.42 9.00 12.10
C GLU A 32 -11.70 7.69 11.80
N ARG A 33 -11.61 7.36 10.50
CA ARG A 33 -11.01 6.09 10.07
C ARG A 33 -9.59 6.16 10.55
N SER A 34 -9.26 5.29 11.50
CA SER A 34 -7.87 5.08 11.85
C SER A 34 -7.08 4.87 10.56
N PRO A 35 -5.95 5.57 10.35
CA PRO A 35 -5.19 5.50 9.09
C PRO A 35 -4.76 4.09 8.68
N CYS A 36 -5.04 3.09 9.50
CA CYS A 36 -4.77 1.67 9.26
C CYS A 36 -5.98 0.86 8.81
N THR A 37 -7.09 1.48 8.45
CA THR A 37 -8.29 0.77 7.96
C THR A 37 -8.28 0.55 6.45
N GLU A 38 -7.38 1.19 5.73
CA GLU A 38 -7.23 1.01 4.30
C GLU A 38 -6.57 -0.33 3.98
N ASP A 39 -7.14 -1.03 3.00
CA ASP A 39 -6.51 -2.22 2.44
C ASP A 39 -5.18 -1.84 1.76
N ALA A 40 -4.17 -2.68 1.91
CA ALA A 40 -2.86 -2.48 1.30
C ALA A 40 -2.49 -3.63 0.37
N MET A 41 -1.73 -3.30 -0.68
CA MET A 41 -1.04 -4.28 -1.53
C MET A 41 0.47 -4.12 -1.37
N LEU A 42 1.14 -5.20 -1.02
CA LEU A 42 2.58 -5.33 -1.16
C LEU A 42 2.87 -5.83 -2.57
N VAL A 43 3.61 -5.04 -3.35
CA VAL A 43 4.11 -5.40 -4.68
C VAL A 43 5.58 -5.76 -4.53
N PHE A 44 5.88 -7.05 -4.70
CA PHE A 44 7.18 -7.64 -4.39
C PHE A 44 7.94 -8.00 -5.65
N ASP A 45 9.16 -7.50 -5.75
CA ASP A 45 10.09 -7.78 -6.84
C ASP A 45 10.79 -9.13 -6.64
N ALA A 46 10.61 -10.04 -7.59
CA ALA A 46 11.37 -11.28 -7.71
C ALA A 46 12.06 -11.36 -9.08
N SER A 47 12.44 -10.21 -9.67
CA SER A 47 13.22 -10.17 -10.90
C SER A 47 14.63 -10.71 -10.71
N GLY A 48 15.34 -10.94 -11.81
CA GLY A 48 16.65 -11.55 -11.79
C GLY A 48 17.71 -10.79 -10.99
N SER A 49 17.59 -9.46 -10.86
CA SER A 49 18.48 -8.62 -10.03
C SER A 49 18.42 -8.98 -8.54
N MET A 50 17.26 -9.42 -8.04
CA MET A 50 17.06 -9.86 -6.67
C MET A 50 17.85 -11.13 -6.30
N ALA A 51 18.27 -11.93 -7.28
CA ALA A 51 19.17 -13.07 -7.05
C ALA A 51 20.59 -12.65 -6.63
N GLY A 52 20.96 -11.38 -6.84
CA GLY A 52 22.30 -10.88 -6.63
C GLY A 52 23.25 -11.26 -7.79
N ASN A 53 24.43 -10.60 -7.84
CA ASN A 53 25.44 -10.90 -8.85
C ASN A 53 26.21 -12.16 -8.46
N LEU A 54 25.79 -13.32 -8.92
CA LEU A 54 26.51 -14.60 -8.77
C LEU A 54 27.89 -14.61 -9.46
N ASN A 55 28.18 -13.59 -10.28
CA ASN A 55 29.40 -13.53 -11.10
C ASN A 55 30.61 -12.87 -10.43
N GLN A 56 30.53 -12.42 -9.19
CA GLN A 56 31.65 -11.71 -8.54
C GLN A 56 32.55 -12.58 -7.66
N GLY A 57 32.56 -13.90 -7.83
CA GLY A 57 33.60 -14.77 -7.29
C GLY A 57 33.85 -14.76 -5.77
N ILE A 58 33.07 -14.01 -4.99
CA ILE A 58 33.16 -13.93 -3.54
C ILE A 58 31.99 -14.72 -2.95
N SER A 59 32.31 -15.85 -2.37
CA SER A 59 31.40 -16.88 -1.84
C SER A 59 30.51 -16.44 -0.63
N THR A 60 30.38 -15.16 -0.36
CA THR A 60 29.69 -14.65 0.86
C THR A 60 28.65 -13.58 0.59
N ILE A 61 28.23 -13.35 -0.66
CA ILE A 61 27.21 -12.35 -0.96
C ILE A 61 25.84 -12.99 -0.72
N ILE A 62 25.14 -12.51 0.31
CA ILE A 62 23.75 -12.86 0.56
C ILE A 62 22.91 -12.31 -0.60
N PRO A 63 22.09 -13.12 -1.29
CA PRO A 63 21.16 -12.62 -2.30
C PRO A 63 20.27 -11.50 -1.75
N ARG A 64 19.98 -10.49 -2.56
CA ARG A 64 19.13 -9.36 -2.14
C ARG A 64 17.78 -9.84 -1.65
N ILE A 65 17.19 -10.80 -2.33
CA ILE A 65 15.90 -11.38 -1.93
C ILE A 65 15.92 -11.97 -0.53
N ASP A 66 17.04 -12.54 -0.08
CA ASP A 66 17.13 -13.16 1.26
C ASP A 66 17.24 -12.11 2.36
N GLU A 67 17.87 -10.97 2.10
CA GLU A 67 17.87 -9.84 3.03
C GLU A 67 16.46 -9.24 3.15
N VAL A 68 15.76 -9.10 2.02
CA VAL A 68 14.38 -8.63 1.99
C VAL A 68 13.44 -9.61 2.71
N ARG A 69 13.57 -10.92 2.48
CA ARG A 69 12.83 -11.97 3.21
C ARG A 69 13.04 -11.85 4.71
N SER A 70 14.29 -11.63 5.12
CA SER A 70 14.63 -11.46 6.54
C SER A 70 14.00 -10.21 7.16
N ALA A 71 13.96 -9.08 6.43
CA ALA A 71 13.30 -7.87 6.88
C ALA A 71 11.77 -8.04 6.98
N LEU A 72 11.14 -8.64 5.96
CA LEU A 72 9.71 -8.92 5.96
C LEU A 72 9.30 -9.85 7.10
N ALA A 73 10.07 -10.91 7.37
CA ALA A 73 9.79 -11.84 8.47
C ALA A 73 9.77 -11.15 9.83
N GLU A 74 10.56 -10.10 9.99
CA GLU A 74 10.65 -9.33 11.24
C GLU A 74 9.48 -8.37 11.42
N VAL A 75 9.07 -7.65 10.36
CA VAL A 75 8.08 -6.56 10.51
C VAL A 75 6.64 -6.96 10.24
N LEU A 76 6.40 -7.91 9.31
CA LEU A 76 5.04 -8.26 8.88
C LEU A 76 4.13 -8.74 9.99
N PRO A 77 4.59 -9.53 11.00
CA PRO A 77 3.71 -9.96 12.09
C PRO A 77 3.10 -8.79 12.88
N ALA A 78 3.85 -7.71 13.06
CA ALA A 78 3.33 -6.51 13.74
C ALA A 78 2.38 -5.71 12.85
N ILE A 79 2.70 -5.55 11.57
CA ILE A 79 1.93 -4.76 10.60
C ILE A 79 0.58 -5.42 10.30
N THR A 80 0.58 -6.71 9.96
CA THR A 80 -0.63 -7.40 9.45
C THR A 80 -1.68 -7.67 10.52
N ARG A 81 -1.37 -7.49 11.80
CA ARG A 81 -2.35 -7.49 12.89
C ARG A 81 -3.31 -6.30 12.82
N PHE A 82 -2.87 -5.18 12.25
CA PHE A 82 -3.64 -3.93 12.22
C PHE A 82 -4.02 -3.50 10.81
N ARG A 83 -3.38 -4.07 9.78
CA ARG A 83 -3.65 -3.76 8.38
C ARG A 83 -3.92 -5.04 7.59
N ARG A 84 -4.93 -4.99 6.74
CA ARG A 84 -5.18 -6.02 5.74
C ARG A 84 -4.19 -5.82 4.61
N VAL A 85 -3.39 -6.86 4.31
CA VAL A 85 -2.36 -6.80 3.27
C VAL A 85 -2.59 -7.90 2.26
N GLY A 86 -2.57 -7.56 0.97
CA GLY A 86 -2.50 -8.49 -0.15
C GLY A 86 -1.10 -8.54 -0.73
N LEU A 87 -0.84 -9.49 -1.61
CA LEU A 87 0.45 -9.68 -2.25
C LEU A 87 0.31 -9.81 -3.76
N ILE A 88 1.08 -9.02 -4.47
CA ILE A 88 1.43 -9.20 -5.88
C ILE A 88 2.93 -9.43 -5.97
N THR A 89 3.33 -10.39 -6.79
CA THR A 89 4.74 -10.64 -7.12
C THR A 89 4.96 -10.45 -8.60
N TYR A 90 6.15 -10.04 -8.99
CA TYR A 90 6.55 -9.99 -10.39
C TYR A 90 7.98 -10.48 -10.59
N GLY A 91 8.27 -10.96 -11.80
CA GLY A 91 9.60 -11.41 -12.20
C GLY A 91 10.09 -12.74 -11.61
N PRO A 92 9.29 -13.61 -10.94
CA PRO A 92 9.76 -14.94 -10.65
C PRO A 92 9.84 -15.71 -11.98
N GLY A 93 11.00 -16.26 -12.36
CA GLY A 93 11.20 -17.03 -13.59
C GLY A 93 9.98 -17.34 -14.48
N PRO A 94 10.16 -17.88 -15.66
CA PRO A 94 11.41 -18.12 -16.37
C PRO A 94 12.14 -16.84 -16.82
N TYR A 95 13.40 -16.97 -17.09
CA TYR A 95 14.27 -15.90 -17.56
C TYR A 95 13.65 -15.09 -18.72
N GLN A 96 13.80 -13.75 -18.68
CA GLN A 96 13.31 -12.81 -19.69
C GLN A 96 11.77 -12.64 -19.79
N GLN A 97 10.97 -13.19 -18.91
CA GLN A 97 9.52 -12.97 -18.92
C GLN A 97 9.10 -11.78 -18.03
N CYS A 98 8.02 -11.11 -18.46
CA CYS A 98 7.39 -9.98 -17.79
C CYS A 98 6.09 -10.45 -17.09
N ASN A 99 6.19 -11.41 -16.18
CA ASN A 99 5.04 -11.97 -15.50
C ASN A 99 4.71 -11.20 -14.21
N VAL A 100 3.42 -11.04 -13.97
CA VAL A 100 2.84 -10.44 -12.74
C VAL A 100 1.83 -11.42 -12.20
N GLU A 101 1.94 -11.77 -10.94
CA GLU A 101 1.04 -12.70 -10.25
C GLU A 101 0.36 -12.05 -9.05
N LEU A 102 -0.96 -12.16 -8.98
CA LEU A 102 -1.72 -11.87 -7.77
C LEU A 102 -1.71 -13.12 -6.89
N ALA A 103 -0.86 -13.14 -5.86
CA ALA A 103 -0.84 -14.24 -4.91
C ALA A 103 -2.15 -14.29 -4.11
N PHE A 104 -2.57 -13.16 -3.53
CA PHE A 104 -3.87 -13.04 -2.86
C PHE A 104 -4.26 -11.57 -2.62
N LYS A 105 -5.57 -11.35 -2.47
CA LYS A 105 -6.18 -10.05 -2.14
C LYS A 105 -5.95 -9.68 -0.67
N PRO A 106 -6.11 -8.38 -0.28
CA PRO A 106 -5.93 -7.93 1.09
C PRO A 106 -6.74 -8.73 2.12
N ARG A 107 -6.05 -9.22 3.15
CA ARG A 107 -6.63 -10.00 4.24
C ARG A 107 -5.93 -9.72 5.57
N PRO A 108 -6.62 -9.92 6.72
CA PRO A 108 -5.98 -9.78 8.02
C PRO A 108 -4.96 -10.89 8.26
N ASP A 109 -4.02 -10.66 9.16
CA ASP A 109 -3.01 -11.62 9.61
C ASP A 109 -2.23 -12.29 8.46
N ALA A 110 -1.93 -11.52 7.41
CA ALA A 110 -1.35 -12.03 6.17
C ALA A 110 0.13 -12.43 6.28
N ALA A 111 0.83 -12.12 7.37
CA ALA A 111 2.29 -12.30 7.49
C ALA A 111 2.76 -13.70 7.11
N GLY A 112 2.13 -14.75 7.65
CA GLY A 112 2.52 -16.12 7.36
C GLY A 112 2.35 -16.51 5.89
N LEU A 113 1.28 -16.06 5.26
CA LEU A 113 1.04 -16.30 3.83
C LEU A 113 2.00 -15.53 2.94
N ILE A 114 2.26 -14.24 3.26
CA ILE A 114 3.26 -13.46 2.51
C ILE A 114 4.60 -14.17 2.56
N MET A 115 5.04 -14.60 3.74
CA MET A 115 6.33 -15.30 3.88
C MET A 115 6.35 -16.64 3.15
N GLN A 116 5.25 -17.39 3.14
CA GLN A 116 5.14 -18.64 2.39
C GLN A 116 5.35 -18.40 0.89
N GLU A 117 4.62 -17.43 0.32
CA GLU A 117 4.72 -17.08 -1.11
C GLU A 117 6.12 -16.55 -1.46
N VAL A 118 6.60 -15.56 -0.71
CA VAL A 118 7.90 -14.92 -0.97
C VAL A 118 9.07 -15.90 -0.85
N ASN A 119 9.01 -16.84 0.09
CA ASN A 119 10.05 -17.87 0.25
C ASN A 119 10.08 -18.89 -0.89
N ALA A 120 8.97 -19.09 -1.59
CA ALA A 120 8.88 -19.99 -2.73
C ALA A 120 9.39 -19.38 -4.04
N LEU A 121 9.61 -18.05 -4.10
CA LEU A 121 10.01 -17.36 -5.33
C LEU A 121 11.47 -17.65 -5.70
N ASN A 122 11.70 -17.82 -7.01
CA ASN A 122 13.04 -17.91 -7.60
C ASN A 122 13.26 -16.72 -8.54
N PRO A 123 14.08 -15.74 -8.17
CA PRO A 123 14.33 -14.56 -8.99
C PRO A 123 15.00 -14.91 -10.32
N ALA A 124 14.38 -14.54 -11.45
CA ALA A 124 14.93 -14.85 -12.76
C ALA A 124 14.40 -13.99 -13.93
N GLY A 125 13.19 -13.46 -13.84
CA GLY A 125 12.54 -12.73 -14.93
C GLY A 125 12.93 -11.26 -15.02
N LYS A 126 12.15 -10.51 -15.80
CA LYS A 126 12.23 -9.06 -15.94
C LYS A 126 11.42 -8.34 -14.88
N THR A 127 11.45 -7.01 -14.92
CA THR A 127 10.83 -6.10 -13.95
C THR A 127 9.63 -5.38 -14.58
N PRO A 128 8.42 -5.98 -14.64
CA PRO A 128 7.18 -5.32 -15.09
C PRO A 128 6.55 -4.50 -13.96
N LEU A 129 7.29 -3.54 -13.41
CA LEU A 129 6.89 -2.76 -12.23
C LEU A 129 5.58 -1.99 -12.46
N ALA A 130 5.45 -1.31 -13.60
CA ALA A 130 4.25 -0.55 -13.91
C ALA A 130 3.01 -1.46 -13.97
N ALA A 131 3.09 -2.58 -14.69
CA ALA A 131 1.99 -3.53 -14.78
C ALA A 131 1.62 -4.15 -13.40
N ALA A 132 2.60 -4.38 -12.53
CA ALA A 132 2.35 -4.89 -11.19
C ALA A 132 1.63 -3.86 -10.29
N VAL A 133 2.01 -2.59 -10.38
CA VAL A 133 1.35 -1.50 -9.65
C VAL A 133 -0.06 -1.25 -10.17
N GLU A 134 -0.26 -1.24 -11.50
CA GLU A 134 -1.59 -1.13 -12.11
C GLU A 134 -2.50 -2.27 -11.60
N ARG A 135 -2.01 -3.50 -11.61
CA ARG A 135 -2.75 -4.65 -11.10
C ARG A 135 -3.08 -4.52 -9.61
N ALA A 136 -2.17 -3.97 -8.80
CA ALA A 136 -2.41 -3.72 -7.38
C ALA A 136 -3.52 -2.68 -7.17
N ALA A 137 -3.52 -1.61 -7.95
CA ALA A 137 -4.55 -0.57 -7.91
C ALA A 137 -5.94 -1.14 -8.27
N GLU A 138 -6.03 -1.96 -9.34
CA GLU A 138 -7.26 -2.66 -9.71
C GLU A 138 -7.79 -3.56 -8.58
N VAL A 139 -6.90 -4.34 -7.94
CA VAL A 139 -7.27 -5.24 -6.82
C VAL A 139 -7.84 -4.46 -5.64
N LEU A 140 -7.34 -3.25 -5.40
CA LEU A 140 -7.81 -2.33 -4.36
C LEU A 140 -9.11 -1.60 -4.74
N ASP A 141 -9.57 -1.71 -6.00
CA ASP A 141 -10.75 -0.97 -6.49
C ASP A 141 -10.53 0.56 -6.34
N TYR A 142 -9.36 1.02 -6.78
CA TYR A 142 -8.81 2.36 -6.51
C TYR A 142 -9.69 3.52 -6.94
N GLN A 143 -10.60 3.29 -7.91
CA GLN A 143 -11.56 4.28 -8.38
C GLN A 143 -12.75 4.47 -7.44
N ALA A 144 -13.00 3.50 -6.54
CA ALA A 144 -14.15 3.50 -5.64
C ALA A 144 -13.77 3.53 -4.16
N LYS A 145 -12.52 3.16 -3.82
CA LYS A 145 -12.08 3.00 -2.43
C LYS A 145 -10.69 3.59 -2.20
N PRO A 146 -10.42 4.10 -0.99
CA PRO A 146 -9.07 4.42 -0.58
C PRO A 146 -8.22 3.15 -0.49
N GLY A 147 -6.94 3.27 -0.85
CA GLY A 147 -6.01 2.13 -0.83
C GLY A 147 -4.55 2.56 -0.70
N LEU A 148 -3.72 1.60 -0.34
CA LEU A 148 -2.30 1.77 -0.18
C LEU A 148 -1.54 0.73 -1.00
N ILE A 149 -0.54 1.15 -1.77
CA ILE A 149 0.39 0.27 -2.46
C ILE A 149 1.79 0.53 -1.92
N VAL A 150 2.49 -0.53 -1.55
CA VAL A 150 3.92 -0.47 -1.21
C VAL A 150 4.67 -1.36 -2.19
N VAL A 151 5.49 -0.73 -3.02
CA VAL A 151 6.36 -1.41 -3.98
C VAL A 151 7.72 -1.61 -3.34
N LEU A 152 8.23 -2.83 -3.38
CA LEU A 152 9.58 -3.16 -2.96
C LEU A 152 10.33 -3.70 -4.17
N THR A 153 11.36 -2.99 -4.61
CA THR A 153 12.12 -3.29 -5.84
C THR A 153 13.60 -3.00 -5.66
N ASP A 154 14.44 -3.70 -6.40
CA ASP A 154 15.87 -3.43 -6.51
C ASP A 154 16.30 -2.99 -7.92
N GLY A 155 15.32 -2.80 -8.82
CA GLY A 155 15.57 -2.56 -10.23
C GLY A 155 14.60 -1.61 -10.91
N GLU A 156 14.91 -1.37 -12.18
CA GLU A 156 14.19 -0.50 -13.08
C GLU A 156 13.11 -1.27 -13.85
N GLU A 157 12.09 -0.54 -14.36
CA GLU A 157 11.15 -1.09 -15.31
C GLU A 157 11.87 -1.61 -16.56
N THR A 158 11.69 -2.89 -16.91
CA THR A 158 12.37 -3.54 -18.05
C THR A 158 11.42 -4.21 -19.03
N CYS A 159 10.11 -4.00 -18.87
CA CYS A 159 9.05 -4.60 -19.68
C CYS A 159 8.32 -3.59 -20.56
N GLY A 160 8.85 -2.35 -20.63
CA GLY A 160 8.31 -1.30 -21.48
C GLY A 160 7.18 -0.49 -20.87
N GLY A 161 6.92 -0.65 -19.57
CA GLY A 161 6.01 0.21 -18.82
C GLY A 161 6.58 1.61 -18.59
N SER A 162 5.72 2.53 -18.17
CA SER A 162 6.10 3.88 -17.74
C SER A 162 5.61 4.14 -16.33
N PRO A 163 6.44 3.93 -15.30
CA PRO A 163 6.02 4.15 -13.91
C PRO A 163 5.50 5.56 -13.65
N CYS A 164 6.18 6.59 -14.15
CA CYS A 164 5.74 7.98 -14.02
C CYS A 164 4.44 8.27 -14.79
N GLY A 165 4.26 7.68 -15.98
CA GLY A 165 3.02 7.77 -16.76
C GLY A 165 1.86 7.16 -16.00
N LEU A 166 2.03 5.95 -15.53
CA LEU A 166 1.05 5.25 -14.68
C LEU A 166 0.71 6.04 -13.41
N GLY A 167 1.71 6.65 -12.76
CA GLY A 167 1.49 7.48 -11.57
C GLY A 167 0.51 8.60 -11.82
N LYS A 168 0.61 9.28 -12.96
CA LYS A 168 -0.32 10.36 -13.37
C LYS A 168 -1.73 9.84 -13.64
N GLU A 169 -1.85 8.68 -14.30
CA GLU A 169 -3.12 8.04 -14.60
C GLU A 169 -3.84 7.60 -13.32
N LEU A 170 -3.13 6.96 -12.40
CA LEU A 170 -3.66 6.55 -11.10
C LEU A 170 -4.11 7.75 -10.27
N HIS A 171 -3.31 8.81 -10.22
CA HIS A 171 -3.65 10.03 -9.51
C HIS A 171 -4.93 10.68 -10.05
N ALA A 172 -5.10 10.69 -11.37
CA ALA A 172 -6.28 11.27 -12.01
C ALA A 172 -7.55 10.43 -11.81
N GLY A 173 -7.43 9.11 -11.69
CA GLY A 173 -8.56 8.18 -11.61
C GLY A 173 -8.93 7.74 -10.19
N ALA A 174 -8.05 7.90 -9.22
CA ALA A 174 -8.25 7.37 -7.87
C ALA A 174 -9.14 8.27 -6.99
N VAL A 175 -9.95 7.66 -6.14
CA VAL A 175 -10.63 8.38 -5.05
C VAL A 175 -9.60 8.83 -4.00
N GLN A 176 -8.75 7.90 -3.57
CA GLN A 176 -7.61 8.15 -2.67
C GLN A 176 -6.67 6.95 -2.72
N LEU A 177 -5.61 7.04 -3.49
CA LEU A 177 -4.60 5.99 -3.60
C LEU A 177 -3.24 6.55 -3.22
N THR A 178 -2.57 5.91 -2.26
CA THR A 178 -1.19 6.22 -1.92
C THR A 178 -0.26 5.13 -2.44
N VAL A 179 0.81 5.51 -3.13
CA VAL A 179 1.82 4.57 -3.65
C VAL A 179 3.18 4.91 -3.06
N HIS A 180 3.71 4.04 -2.21
CA HIS A 180 5.08 4.14 -1.74
C HIS A 180 5.99 3.23 -2.55
N VAL A 181 7.23 3.63 -2.74
CA VAL A 181 8.27 2.82 -3.38
C VAL A 181 9.47 2.73 -2.45
N ILE A 182 9.89 1.51 -2.15
CA ILE A 182 11.12 1.19 -1.41
C ILE A 182 12.11 0.62 -2.42
N GLY A 183 13.14 1.39 -2.73
CA GLY A 183 14.22 0.99 -3.62
C GLY A 183 15.35 0.35 -2.82
N PHE A 184 15.61 -0.94 -3.01
CA PHE A 184 16.68 -1.64 -2.30
C PHE A 184 17.95 -1.70 -3.14
N ARG A 185 18.99 -0.95 -2.71
CA ARG A 185 20.30 -0.88 -3.39
C ARG A 185 20.20 -0.47 -4.86
N MET A 186 19.29 0.44 -5.19
CA MET A 186 19.10 0.90 -6.57
C MET A 186 20.23 1.80 -7.08
N LYS A 187 20.99 2.45 -6.21
CA LYS A 187 22.07 3.39 -6.58
C LYS A 187 23.22 2.79 -7.39
N ASN A 188 23.36 1.48 -7.41
CA ASN A 188 24.46 0.78 -8.08
C ASN A 188 24.20 0.46 -9.57
N PHE A 189 23.05 0.87 -10.13
CA PHE A 189 22.66 0.66 -11.52
C PHE A 189 22.91 1.93 -12.35
N SER A 190 24.14 2.19 -12.74
CA SER A 190 24.50 3.50 -13.24
C SER A 190 25.03 3.56 -14.68
N TRP A 191 24.27 3.18 -15.69
CA TRP A 191 24.48 3.70 -17.06
C TRP A 191 23.23 4.36 -17.65
N THR A 192 22.04 4.09 -17.10
CA THR A 192 20.80 4.79 -17.39
C THR A 192 20.11 5.24 -16.09
N GLY A 193 20.75 5.01 -14.93
CA GLY A 193 20.18 4.92 -13.61
C GLY A 193 19.51 6.16 -13.02
N GLU A 194 19.91 7.37 -13.45
CA GLU A 194 19.24 8.57 -12.92
C GLU A 194 17.81 8.70 -13.44
N GLN A 195 17.55 8.38 -14.72
CA GLN A 195 16.21 8.50 -15.29
C GLN A 195 15.24 7.49 -14.72
N SER A 196 15.66 6.27 -14.47
CA SER A 196 14.81 5.21 -13.95
C SER A 196 14.46 5.37 -12.48
N ILE A 197 15.41 5.85 -11.67
CA ILE A 197 15.12 6.26 -10.27
C ILE A 197 14.12 7.43 -10.28
N LEU A 198 14.26 8.38 -11.19
CA LEU A 198 13.32 9.47 -11.35
C LEU A 198 11.92 8.98 -11.72
N ASP A 199 11.80 7.95 -12.56
CA ASP A 199 10.51 7.39 -12.97
C ASP A 199 9.77 6.70 -11.80
N VAL A 200 10.45 5.89 -11.00
CA VAL A 200 9.82 5.25 -9.84
C VAL A 200 9.56 6.23 -8.70
N LYS A 201 10.42 7.24 -8.54
CA LYS A 201 10.20 8.35 -7.62
C LYS A 201 8.98 9.17 -8.02
N CYS A 202 8.84 9.49 -9.31
CA CYS A 202 7.67 10.17 -9.87
C CYS A 202 6.38 9.39 -9.59
N LEU A 203 6.38 8.04 -9.75
CA LEU A 203 5.23 7.19 -9.42
C LEU A 203 4.78 7.39 -7.97
N ALA A 204 5.71 7.39 -7.02
CA ALA A 204 5.39 7.61 -5.61
C ALA A 204 4.88 9.03 -5.35
N GLU A 205 5.59 10.05 -5.81
CA GLU A 205 5.29 11.46 -5.55
C GLU A 205 3.94 11.89 -6.15
N GLN A 206 3.59 11.42 -7.36
CA GLN A 206 2.31 11.71 -8.00
C GLN A 206 1.11 11.19 -7.18
N ASN A 207 1.30 10.11 -6.41
CA ASN A 207 0.25 9.48 -5.62
C ASN A 207 0.41 9.75 -4.11
N GLY A 208 1.04 10.86 -3.73
CA GLY A 208 1.15 11.29 -2.33
C GLY A 208 1.97 10.35 -1.45
N GLY A 209 2.76 9.47 -2.05
CA GLY A 209 3.60 8.52 -1.34
C GLY A 209 5.05 8.95 -1.19
N LEU A 210 5.87 8.04 -0.69
CA LEU A 210 7.29 8.23 -0.45
C LEU A 210 8.11 7.32 -1.36
N TYR A 211 9.18 7.83 -1.91
CA TYR A 211 10.30 7.03 -2.38
C TYR A 211 11.33 6.94 -1.25
N ILE A 212 11.68 5.73 -0.83
CA ILE A 212 12.65 5.47 0.23
C ILE A 212 13.75 4.58 -0.33
N ASP A 213 14.97 5.06 -0.20
CA ASP A 213 16.18 4.35 -0.59
C ASP A 213 16.68 3.54 0.61
N ALA A 214 16.83 2.23 0.44
CA ALA A 214 17.28 1.31 1.47
C ALA A 214 18.57 0.61 1.02
N GLU A 215 19.62 0.65 1.82
CA GLU A 215 20.93 0.05 1.51
C GLU A 215 21.22 -1.20 2.35
N ALA A 216 20.61 -1.30 3.52
CA ALA A 216 20.77 -2.40 4.46
C ALA A 216 19.42 -2.94 4.94
N LYS A 217 19.46 -4.12 5.60
CA LYS A 217 18.25 -4.73 6.18
C LYS A 217 17.52 -3.79 7.12
N GLN A 218 18.22 -3.00 7.96
CA GLN A 218 17.57 -2.10 8.89
C GLN A 218 16.82 -0.99 8.17
N ASP A 219 17.37 -0.44 7.09
CA ASP A 219 16.69 0.57 6.28
C ASP A 219 15.39 0.01 5.66
N LEU A 220 15.39 -1.28 5.27
CA LEU A 220 14.19 -1.98 4.78
C LEU A 220 13.13 -2.10 5.88
N ILE A 221 13.53 -2.47 7.10
CA ILE A 221 12.64 -2.56 8.27
C ILE A 221 11.98 -1.21 8.51
N ASP A 222 12.79 -0.16 8.64
CA ASP A 222 12.33 1.20 8.92
C ASP A 222 11.41 1.72 7.79
N ALA A 223 11.75 1.42 6.53
CA ALA A 223 10.94 1.79 5.37
C ALA A 223 9.59 1.07 5.34
N LEU A 224 9.56 -0.23 5.62
CA LEU A 224 8.34 -1.04 5.68
C LEU A 224 7.43 -0.60 6.84
N GLU A 225 7.99 -0.35 8.01
CA GLU A 225 7.24 0.20 9.15
C GLU A 225 6.65 1.57 8.84
N LYS A 226 7.42 2.44 8.17
CA LYS A 226 6.99 3.79 7.80
C LYS A 226 5.91 3.80 6.72
N THR A 227 5.94 2.87 5.77
CA THR A 227 5.06 2.86 4.59
C THR A 227 3.87 1.92 4.75
N LEU A 228 4.10 0.69 5.16
CA LEU A 228 3.07 -0.33 5.31
C LEU A 228 2.50 -0.38 6.73
N GLY A 229 3.29 0.04 7.72
CA GLY A 229 2.88 0.10 9.12
C GLY A 229 1.82 1.17 9.40
N CYS A 230 1.29 1.14 10.62
CA CYS A 230 0.34 2.13 11.10
C CYS A 230 1.06 3.27 11.83
N PRO A 231 0.69 4.55 11.62
CA PRO A 231 1.30 5.67 12.34
C PRO A 231 1.30 5.51 13.87
N MET A 232 0.34 4.78 14.42
CA MET A 232 0.26 4.48 15.86
C MET A 232 1.39 3.56 16.37
N LEU A 233 2.05 2.79 15.50
CA LEU A 233 3.20 1.97 15.86
C LEU A 233 4.49 2.80 15.92
N SER A 234 4.57 3.87 15.11
CA SER A 234 5.73 4.76 15.07
C SER A 234 5.81 5.75 16.24
N GLN A 235 4.72 5.90 17.04
CA GLN A 235 4.70 6.78 18.22
C GLN A 235 5.22 6.12 19.51
N ARG A 236 5.70 4.89 19.46
CA ARG A 236 6.53 4.39 20.55
C ARG A 236 7.88 5.08 20.44
N ALA A 237 7.93 6.29 21.01
CA ALA A 237 9.17 6.97 21.28
C ALA A 237 10.12 5.98 21.97
N TRP A 238 11.24 5.74 21.37
CA TRP A 238 12.38 5.14 22.04
C TRP A 238 12.77 6.05 23.19
N PRO A 239 13.03 5.49 24.37
CA PRO A 239 13.49 6.26 25.52
C PRO A 239 14.87 6.86 25.27
#